data_3037bc22f09bcc42c2b2ef71433b8876
#
_entry.id   3037bc22f09bcc42c2b2ef71433b8876
#
_cell.length_a   1.000
_cell.length_b   1.000
_cell.length_c   1.000
_cell.angle_alpha   90.00
_cell.angle_beta   90.00
_cell.angle_gamma   90.00
#
_symmetry.space_group_name_H-M   'P 1'
#
loop_
_entity.id
_entity.type
_entity.pdbx_description
1 polymer ?
#
loop_
_entity_poly.entity_id
_entity_poly.type
_entity_poly.pdbx_seq_one_letter_code
_entity_poly.pdbx_strand_id
1 'polypeptide(L)'
;MGYTNAGKSTLLNKLTNAGVLSEDKLFATLDPTTRVLKLPNTDKVLLTDTVGFIRKLPHNLIEAFKSTLEEAKYADIIIHVVDSVHPDMDRQIAAVYETLDELQVGDKPVITLFNKTDLAGNAETIKDMRAKCSMRVSAKTGEGIDEFLDELGKILRENRIHINRCFKYQDAGRIQLIRCLLYTS
;
A
#
# COMPACT_ATOMS: atom_id res chain seq x y z
N MET A 1 -1.47 4.18 1.01
CA MET A 1 -1.47 5.53 1.63
C MET A 1 -1.19 6.59 0.55
N GLY A 2 -1.46 7.87 0.79
CA GLY A 2 -1.18 8.97 -0.15
C GLY A 2 -2.13 10.13 0.05
N TYR A 3 -1.84 11.24 -0.61
CA TYR A 3 -2.65 12.46 -0.53
C TYR A 3 -4.09 12.26 -1.06
N THR A 4 -5.01 13.13 -0.66
CA THR A 4 -6.36 13.15 -1.25
C THR A 4 -6.27 13.32 -2.75
N ASN A 5 -7.15 12.68 -3.50
CA ASN A 5 -7.19 12.69 -4.97
C ASN A 5 -5.94 12.15 -5.69
N ALA A 6 -5.01 11.49 -4.98
CA ALA A 6 -3.90 10.77 -5.63
C ALA A 6 -4.36 9.51 -6.39
N GLY A 7 -5.63 9.11 -6.25
CA GLY A 7 -6.22 7.98 -6.95
C GLY A 7 -6.17 6.64 -6.19
N LYS A 8 -6.05 6.66 -4.85
CA LYS A 8 -5.99 5.45 -4.00
C LYS A 8 -7.21 4.54 -4.19
N SER A 9 -8.41 5.07 -4.04
CA SER A 9 -9.64 4.28 -4.17
C SER A 9 -9.87 3.80 -5.60
N THR A 10 -9.47 4.58 -6.60
CA THR A 10 -9.48 4.16 -8.01
C THR A 10 -8.54 2.98 -8.23
N LEU A 11 -7.32 3.06 -7.66
CA LEU A 11 -6.34 1.98 -7.72
C LEU A 11 -6.86 0.72 -7.02
N LEU A 12 -7.42 0.85 -5.81
CA LEU A 12 -8.01 -0.26 -5.08
C LEU A 12 -9.11 -0.95 -5.89
N ASN A 13 -10.01 -0.17 -6.49
CA ASN A 13 -11.08 -0.69 -7.33
C ASN A 13 -10.54 -1.43 -8.57
N LYS A 14 -9.51 -0.89 -9.21
CA LYS A 14 -8.86 -1.52 -10.36
C LYS A 14 -8.22 -2.85 -9.98
N LEU A 15 -7.50 -2.90 -8.86
CA LEU A 15 -6.80 -4.09 -8.39
C LEU A 15 -7.74 -5.20 -7.91
N THR A 16 -8.90 -4.84 -7.35
CA THR A 16 -9.84 -5.81 -6.76
C THR A 16 -11.04 -6.13 -7.63
N ASN A 17 -11.12 -5.57 -8.86
CA ASN A 17 -12.28 -5.68 -9.77
C ASN A 17 -13.62 -5.33 -9.10
N ALA A 18 -13.60 -4.56 -8.01
CA ALA A 18 -14.78 -4.18 -7.28
C ALA A 18 -15.31 -2.85 -7.84
N GLY A 19 -16.45 -2.87 -8.50
CA GLY A 19 -17.11 -1.70 -9.09
C GLY A 19 -17.68 -0.70 -8.06
N VAL A 20 -16.90 -0.28 -7.08
CA VAL A 20 -17.28 0.75 -6.11
C VAL A 20 -17.01 2.11 -6.71
N LEU A 21 -18.01 3.00 -6.65
CA LEU A 21 -17.92 4.39 -7.06
C LEU A 21 -16.71 5.06 -6.38
N SER A 22 -15.68 5.35 -7.16
CA SER A 22 -14.61 6.25 -6.74
C SER A 22 -15.10 7.66 -6.98
N GLU A 23 -15.53 8.34 -5.93
CA GLU A 23 -15.92 9.75 -6.03
C GLU A 23 -14.67 10.63 -5.89
N ASP A 24 -14.54 11.64 -6.73
CA ASP A 24 -13.54 12.72 -6.65
C ASP A 24 -13.87 13.70 -5.51
N LYS A 25 -14.18 13.18 -4.33
CA LYS A 25 -14.48 13.99 -3.15
C LYS A 25 -13.32 13.94 -2.16
N LEU A 26 -13.08 15.07 -1.50
CA LEU A 26 -12.22 15.10 -0.31
C LEU A 26 -12.81 14.12 0.73
N PHE A 27 -11.98 13.21 1.24
CA PHE A 27 -12.40 12.16 2.19
C PHE A 27 -13.40 11.13 1.64
N ALA A 28 -13.21 10.66 0.41
CA ALA A 28 -14.04 9.60 -0.17
C ALA A 28 -14.01 8.31 0.68
N THR A 29 -12.94 8.08 1.44
CA THR A 29 -12.77 6.96 2.37
C THR A 29 -12.66 7.50 3.79
N LEU A 30 -13.69 7.38 4.61
CA LEU A 30 -13.68 7.74 6.03
C LEU A 30 -13.34 6.54 6.91
N ASP A 31 -13.80 5.34 6.52
CA ASP A 31 -13.49 4.09 7.20
C ASP A 31 -12.51 3.26 6.37
N PRO A 32 -11.49 2.63 6.98
CA PRO A 32 -10.56 1.78 6.26
C PRO A 32 -11.29 0.62 5.60
N THR A 33 -11.12 0.46 4.30
CA THR A 33 -11.71 -0.63 3.54
C THR A 33 -10.65 -1.66 3.21
N THR A 34 -10.76 -2.85 3.80
CA THR A 34 -9.83 -3.96 3.53
C THR A 34 -10.42 -4.92 2.50
N ARG A 35 -9.64 -5.28 1.50
CA ARG A 35 -10.01 -6.20 0.43
C ARG A 35 -8.93 -7.22 0.14
N VAL A 36 -9.37 -8.40 -0.29
CA VAL A 36 -8.46 -9.46 -0.73
C VAL A 36 -8.05 -9.18 -2.17
N LEU A 37 -6.74 -9.08 -2.38
CA LEU A 37 -6.11 -9.03 -3.70
C LEU A 37 -5.45 -10.37 -3.98
N LYS A 38 -5.73 -10.95 -5.16
CA LYS A 38 -5.03 -12.14 -5.66
C LYS A 38 -3.89 -11.69 -6.55
N LEU A 39 -2.68 -12.11 -6.20
CA LEU A 39 -1.49 -11.87 -7.02
C LEU A 39 -1.39 -12.88 -8.17
N PRO A 40 -0.64 -12.58 -9.25
CA PRO A 40 -0.45 -13.51 -10.38
C PRO A 40 0.09 -14.88 -9.97
N ASN A 41 0.89 -14.94 -8.91
CA ASN A 41 1.47 -16.17 -8.34
C ASN A 41 0.52 -16.95 -7.41
N THR A 42 -0.79 -16.65 -7.41
CA THR A 42 -1.83 -17.24 -6.55
C THR A 42 -1.79 -16.86 -5.06
N ASP A 43 -0.80 -16.09 -4.62
CA ASP A 43 -0.79 -15.55 -3.26
C ASP A 43 -1.96 -14.56 -3.06
N LYS A 44 -2.53 -14.59 -1.87
CA LYS A 44 -3.57 -13.64 -1.46
C LYS A 44 -2.97 -12.64 -0.47
N VAL A 45 -3.24 -11.38 -0.69
CA VAL A 45 -2.84 -10.30 0.21
C VAL A 45 -4.05 -9.47 0.59
N LEU A 46 -4.02 -8.90 1.79
CA LEU A 46 -5.02 -7.93 2.22
C LEU A 46 -4.54 -6.53 1.82
N LEU A 47 -5.36 -5.83 1.09
CA LEU A 47 -5.10 -4.45 0.68
C LEU A 47 -6.09 -3.54 1.40
N THR A 48 -5.58 -2.68 2.28
CA THR A 48 -6.39 -1.74 3.06
C THR A 48 -6.25 -0.34 2.48
N ASP A 49 -7.38 0.27 2.08
CA ASP A 49 -7.43 1.69 1.73
C ASP A 49 -7.46 2.53 3.00
N THR A 50 -6.66 3.57 3.02
CA THR A 50 -6.56 4.50 4.14
C THR A 50 -7.13 5.86 3.73
N VAL A 51 -7.52 6.64 4.73
CA VAL A 51 -7.92 8.04 4.51
C VAL A 51 -6.80 8.80 3.80
N GLY A 52 -7.16 9.67 2.85
CA GLY A 52 -6.19 10.49 2.14
C GLY A 52 -5.62 11.61 3.01
N PHE A 53 -4.32 11.83 2.94
CA PHE A 53 -3.68 13.00 3.57
C PHE A 53 -4.19 14.29 2.96
N ILE A 54 -4.42 15.28 3.81
CA ILE A 54 -4.73 16.66 3.41
C ILE A 54 -3.72 17.63 4.05
N ARG A 55 -3.49 18.72 3.34
CA ARG A 55 -2.68 19.84 3.86
C ARG A 55 -3.41 20.49 5.03
N LYS A 56 -2.73 20.63 6.18
CA LYS A 56 -3.29 21.23 7.41
C LYS A 56 -4.52 20.47 7.94
N LEU A 57 -4.31 19.28 8.47
CA LEU A 57 -5.32 18.61 9.30
C LEU A 57 -5.71 19.51 10.48
N PRO A 58 -6.99 19.83 10.66
CA PRO A 58 -7.46 20.48 11.88
C PRO A 58 -7.09 19.62 13.09
N HIS A 59 -6.63 20.25 14.19
CA HIS A 59 -6.16 19.52 15.37
C HIS A 59 -7.17 18.53 15.97
N ASN A 60 -8.46 18.81 15.86
CA ASN A 60 -9.55 17.93 16.30
C ASN A 60 -9.75 16.69 15.40
N LEU A 61 -9.22 16.68 14.17
CA LEU A 61 -9.28 15.53 13.28
C LEU A 61 -8.02 14.67 13.35
N ILE A 62 -6.92 15.16 13.94
CA ILE A 62 -5.66 14.43 14.03
C ILE A 62 -5.82 13.11 14.79
N GLU A 63 -6.60 13.08 15.86
CA GLU A 63 -6.82 11.84 16.64
C GLU A 63 -7.64 10.79 15.86
N ALA A 64 -8.70 11.22 15.16
CA ALA A 64 -9.49 10.33 14.32
C ALA A 64 -8.66 9.79 13.14
N PHE A 65 -7.76 10.61 12.58
CA PHE A 65 -6.85 10.17 11.52
C PHE A 65 -5.74 9.25 12.04
N LYS A 66 -5.24 9.48 13.27
CA LYS A 66 -4.24 8.59 13.87
C LYS A 66 -4.75 7.16 13.94
N SER A 67 -6.00 6.94 14.36
CA SER A 67 -6.56 5.59 14.47
C SER A 67 -6.61 4.86 13.12
N THR A 68 -6.99 5.56 12.04
CA THR A 68 -7.02 4.98 10.70
C THR A 68 -5.63 4.80 10.08
N LEU A 69 -4.67 5.65 10.46
CA LEU A 69 -3.27 5.55 10.03
C LEU A 69 -2.48 4.52 10.87
N GLU A 70 -2.94 4.18 12.06
CA GLU A 70 -2.35 3.09 12.87
C GLU A 70 -2.37 1.74 12.16
N GLU A 71 -3.28 1.52 11.24
CA GLU A 71 -3.27 0.37 10.32
C GLU A 71 -1.94 0.21 9.58
N ALA A 72 -1.24 1.30 9.29
CA ALA A 72 0.09 1.26 8.69
C ALA A 72 1.13 0.58 9.58
N LYS A 73 0.95 0.60 10.91
CA LYS A 73 1.84 -0.09 11.86
C LYS A 73 1.75 -1.60 11.74
N TYR A 74 0.61 -2.11 11.29
CA TYR A 74 0.37 -3.55 11.17
C TYR A 74 0.61 -4.06 9.75
N ALA A 75 0.73 -3.18 8.77
CA ALA A 75 1.00 -3.56 7.39
C ALA A 75 2.42 -4.11 7.24
N ASP A 76 2.61 -5.13 6.38
CA ASP A 76 3.93 -5.67 6.02
C ASP A 76 4.62 -4.80 4.98
N ILE A 77 3.84 -4.15 4.11
CA ILE A 77 4.31 -3.28 3.01
C ILE A 77 3.40 -2.05 2.95
N ILE A 78 3.99 -0.89 2.70
CA ILE A 78 3.27 0.35 2.47
C ILE A 78 3.28 0.67 0.99
N ILE A 79 2.09 0.85 0.42
CA ILE A 79 1.92 1.35 -0.94
C ILE A 79 1.62 2.85 -0.85
N HIS A 80 2.57 3.66 -1.29
CA HIS A 80 2.45 5.12 -1.34
C HIS A 80 1.99 5.56 -2.74
N VAL A 81 0.77 6.05 -2.86
CA VAL A 81 0.21 6.54 -4.12
C VAL A 81 0.38 8.03 -4.22
N VAL A 82 1.05 8.47 -5.27
CA VAL A 82 1.41 9.86 -5.55
C VAL A 82 0.76 10.31 -6.86
N ASP A 83 0.21 11.51 -6.89
CA ASP A 83 -0.28 12.14 -8.10
C ASP A 83 0.92 12.72 -8.88
N SER A 84 1.29 12.08 -10.00
CA SER A 84 2.47 12.45 -10.79
C SER A 84 2.37 13.77 -11.53
N VAL A 85 1.16 14.34 -11.63
CA VAL A 85 0.93 15.64 -12.31
C VAL A 85 0.70 16.80 -11.33
N HIS A 86 0.73 16.52 -10.02
CA HIS A 86 0.49 17.55 -9.03
C HIS A 86 1.71 18.47 -8.87
N PRO A 87 1.56 19.81 -8.92
CA PRO A 87 2.69 20.75 -8.84
C PRO A 87 3.46 20.68 -7.49
N ASP A 88 2.79 20.31 -6.40
CA ASP A 88 3.40 20.18 -5.08
C ASP A 88 3.76 18.71 -4.74
N MET A 89 4.00 17.86 -5.73
CA MET A 89 4.22 16.41 -5.55
C MET A 89 5.31 16.11 -4.52
N ASP A 90 6.48 16.75 -4.61
CA ASP A 90 7.60 16.50 -3.69
C ASP A 90 7.25 16.84 -2.24
N ARG A 91 6.50 17.92 -2.04
CA ARG A 91 6.02 18.30 -0.70
C ARG A 91 5.00 17.30 -0.16
N GLN A 92 4.17 16.74 -1.03
CA GLN A 92 3.21 15.70 -0.64
C GLN A 92 3.92 14.42 -0.24
N ILE A 93 4.97 14.03 -0.97
CA ILE A 93 5.82 12.88 -0.62
C ILE A 93 6.47 13.10 0.75
N ALA A 94 7.10 14.25 0.97
CA ALA A 94 7.73 14.59 2.23
C ALA A 94 6.74 14.51 3.41
N ALA A 95 5.55 15.10 3.27
CA ALA A 95 4.52 15.09 4.33
C ALA A 95 4.02 13.69 4.68
N VAL A 96 3.95 12.76 3.70
CA VAL A 96 3.60 11.37 3.97
C VAL A 96 4.69 10.68 4.78
N TYR A 97 5.96 10.89 4.44
CA TYR A 97 7.07 10.31 5.20
C TYR A 97 7.20 10.90 6.60
N GLU A 98 7.00 12.20 6.79
CA GLU A 98 6.92 12.81 8.13
C GLU A 98 5.87 12.10 8.98
N THR A 99 4.69 11.85 8.42
CA THR A 99 3.63 11.15 9.15
C THR A 99 4.00 9.68 9.44
N LEU A 100 4.65 8.97 8.52
CA LEU A 100 5.13 7.60 8.76
C LEU A 100 6.19 7.56 9.87
N ASP A 101 7.08 8.55 9.90
CA ASP A 101 8.09 8.71 10.95
C ASP A 101 7.45 9.00 12.31
N GLU A 102 6.46 9.91 12.38
CA GLU A 102 5.68 10.21 13.58
C GLU A 102 4.91 9.00 14.12
N LEU A 103 4.35 8.19 13.22
CA LEU A 103 3.64 6.97 13.56
C LEU A 103 4.58 5.83 13.97
N GLN A 104 5.88 6.01 13.88
CA GLN A 104 6.88 4.99 14.18
C GLN A 104 6.62 3.68 13.41
N VAL A 105 6.31 3.80 12.13
CA VAL A 105 6.02 2.64 11.28
C VAL A 105 7.23 1.75 11.07
N GLY A 106 8.43 2.26 11.35
CA GLY A 106 9.70 1.53 11.27
C GLY A 106 10.20 1.35 9.83
N ASP A 107 11.10 0.39 9.65
CA ASP A 107 11.79 0.12 8.38
C ASP A 107 10.96 -0.73 7.41
N LYS A 108 9.65 -0.52 7.38
CA LYS A 108 8.78 -1.26 6.45
C LYS A 108 9.07 -0.88 5.00
N PRO A 109 9.06 -1.84 4.07
CA PRO A 109 9.26 -1.52 2.66
C PRO A 109 8.12 -0.64 2.16
N VAL A 110 8.47 0.47 1.53
CA VAL A 110 7.55 1.39 0.86
C VAL A 110 7.68 1.18 -0.65
N ILE A 111 6.54 1.01 -1.33
CA ILE A 111 6.45 1.01 -2.79
C ILE A 111 5.76 2.31 -3.19
N THR A 112 6.45 3.18 -3.92
CA THR A 112 5.86 4.44 -4.38
C THR A 112 5.33 4.27 -5.80
N LEU A 113 4.02 4.50 -5.95
CA LEU A 113 3.31 4.47 -7.23
C LEU A 113 3.01 5.89 -7.68
N PHE A 114 3.71 6.35 -8.70
CA PHE A 114 3.42 7.60 -9.40
C PHE A 114 2.23 7.38 -10.33
N ASN A 115 1.06 7.73 -9.84
CA ASN A 115 -0.22 7.52 -10.52
C ASN A 115 -0.55 8.66 -11.48
N LYS A 116 -1.53 8.45 -12.35
CA LYS A 116 -2.03 9.37 -13.39
C LYS A 116 -1.02 9.62 -14.52
N THR A 117 -0.24 8.60 -14.87
CA THR A 117 0.72 8.67 -15.98
C THR A 117 0.07 8.98 -17.33
N ASP A 118 -1.20 8.63 -17.47
CA ASP A 118 -2.04 9.00 -18.62
C ASP A 118 -2.17 10.50 -18.84
N LEU A 119 -1.93 11.31 -17.80
CA LEU A 119 -1.94 12.79 -17.86
C LEU A 119 -0.54 13.41 -17.85
N ALA A 120 0.49 12.66 -17.44
CA ALA A 120 1.84 13.18 -17.21
C ALA A 120 2.71 13.25 -18.49
N GLY A 121 2.26 12.68 -19.60
CA GLY A 121 3.08 12.58 -20.81
C GLY A 121 4.39 11.82 -20.59
N ASN A 122 5.43 12.14 -21.39
CA ASN A 122 6.77 11.55 -21.28
C ASN A 122 7.64 12.23 -20.21
N ALA A 123 7.09 12.57 -19.06
CA ALA A 123 7.86 13.13 -17.96
C ALA A 123 8.99 12.19 -17.52
N GLU A 124 10.15 12.76 -17.15
CA GLU A 124 11.31 12.03 -16.68
C GLU A 124 10.97 11.06 -15.54
N THR A 125 11.77 9.99 -15.40
CA THR A 125 11.55 8.98 -14.34
C THR A 125 11.79 9.62 -12.99
N ILE A 126 10.70 9.98 -12.31
CA ILE A 126 10.74 10.49 -10.94
C ILE A 126 11.00 9.28 -10.02
N LYS A 127 11.94 9.42 -9.09
CA LYS A 127 12.25 8.38 -8.11
C LYS A 127 12.04 8.91 -6.70
N ASP A 128 11.39 8.11 -5.90
CA ASP A 128 11.35 8.30 -4.46
C ASP A 128 12.55 7.58 -3.84
N MET A 129 13.51 8.33 -3.32
CA MET A 129 14.77 7.81 -2.78
C MET A 129 14.59 7.05 -1.44
N ARG A 130 13.49 7.26 -0.73
CA ARG A 130 13.17 6.55 0.51
C ARG A 130 12.40 5.25 0.26
N ALA A 131 11.79 5.10 -0.91
CA ALA A 131 11.05 3.91 -1.28
C ALA A 131 11.99 2.75 -1.65
N LYS A 132 11.57 1.51 -1.34
CA LYS A 132 12.25 0.31 -1.82
C LYS A 132 12.21 0.22 -3.34
N CYS A 133 11.08 0.60 -3.95
CA CYS A 133 10.97 0.78 -5.39
C CYS A 133 9.95 1.88 -5.73
N SER A 134 10.10 2.46 -6.93
CA SER A 134 9.22 3.47 -7.47
C SER A 134 8.75 3.05 -8.86
N MET A 135 7.44 3.13 -9.10
CA MET A 135 6.85 2.69 -10.36
C MET A 135 5.84 3.73 -10.88
N ARG A 136 5.70 3.77 -12.19
CA ARG A 136 4.71 4.62 -12.86
C ARG A 136 3.47 3.78 -13.16
N VAL A 137 2.28 4.29 -12.82
CA VAL A 137 1.03 3.59 -13.07
C VAL A 137 -0.07 4.55 -13.50
N SER A 138 -1.08 4.03 -14.15
CA SER A 138 -2.36 4.70 -14.31
C SER A 138 -3.48 3.80 -13.78
N ALA A 139 -4.03 4.15 -12.64
CA ALA A 139 -5.19 3.46 -12.09
C ALA A 139 -6.40 3.54 -13.02
N LYS A 140 -6.47 4.56 -13.87
CA LYS A 140 -7.54 4.76 -14.85
C LYS A 140 -7.42 3.82 -16.05
N THR A 141 -6.26 3.77 -16.69
CA THR A 141 -6.04 2.96 -17.88
C THR A 141 -5.66 1.52 -17.56
N GLY A 142 -4.97 1.29 -16.45
CA GLY A 142 -4.39 0.01 -16.04
C GLY A 142 -2.92 -0.13 -16.42
N GLU A 143 -2.33 0.88 -17.02
CA GLU A 143 -0.90 0.90 -17.36
C GLU A 143 -0.02 0.74 -16.12
N GLY A 144 0.99 -0.12 -16.18
CA GLY A 144 1.94 -0.38 -15.10
C GLY A 144 1.39 -1.22 -13.93
N ILE A 145 0.12 -1.65 -14.00
CA ILE A 145 -0.50 -2.42 -12.91
C ILE A 145 0.05 -3.84 -12.83
N ASP A 146 0.26 -4.51 -13.95
CA ASP A 146 0.76 -5.88 -13.96
C ASP A 146 2.20 -5.94 -13.44
N GLU A 147 3.05 -5.00 -13.86
CA GLU A 147 4.41 -4.86 -13.36
C GLU A 147 4.44 -4.57 -11.85
N PHE A 148 3.52 -3.73 -11.38
CA PHE A 148 3.38 -3.47 -9.95
C PHE A 148 2.99 -4.74 -9.17
N LEU A 149 2.06 -5.55 -9.67
CA LEU A 149 1.64 -6.80 -9.01
C LEU A 149 2.79 -7.82 -8.95
N ASP A 150 3.59 -7.91 -10.00
CA ASP A 150 4.77 -8.77 -10.05
C ASP A 150 5.82 -8.32 -9.04
N GLU A 151 6.09 -7.01 -8.95
CA GLU A 151 7.07 -6.45 -8.02
C GLU A 151 6.60 -6.59 -6.56
N LEU A 152 5.32 -6.35 -6.29
CA LEU A 152 4.72 -6.59 -4.99
C LEU A 152 4.90 -8.06 -4.56
N GLY A 153 4.66 -9.00 -5.48
CA GLY A 153 4.88 -10.42 -5.24
C GLY A 153 6.34 -10.78 -4.95
N LYS A 154 7.32 -10.11 -5.57
CA LYS A 154 8.75 -10.31 -5.27
C LYS A 154 9.10 -9.81 -3.87
N ILE A 155 8.70 -8.59 -3.53
CA ILE A 155 8.98 -7.97 -2.22
C ILE A 155 8.37 -8.82 -1.08
N LEU A 156 7.15 -9.33 -1.27
CA LEU A 156 6.52 -10.21 -0.28
C LEU A 156 7.29 -11.51 -0.09
N ARG A 157 7.83 -12.10 -1.16
CA ARG A 157 8.67 -13.31 -1.05
C ARG A 157 10.01 -13.04 -0.36
N GLU A 158 10.64 -11.91 -0.62
CA GLU A 158 11.88 -11.50 0.04
C GLU A 158 11.71 -11.33 1.55
N ASN A 159 10.55 -10.88 1.99
CA ASN A 159 10.23 -10.69 3.39
C ASN A 159 9.79 -11.99 4.10
N ARG A 160 9.58 -13.10 3.37
CA ARG A 160 9.24 -14.39 3.97
C ARG A 160 10.47 -15.05 4.57
N ILE A 161 10.35 -15.45 5.83
CA ILE A 161 11.38 -16.26 6.49
C ILE A 161 11.18 -17.71 6.04
N HIS A 162 12.15 -18.28 5.32
CA HIS A 162 12.13 -19.69 4.97
C HIS A 162 12.61 -20.53 6.16
N ILE A 163 11.69 -21.26 6.80
CA ILE A 163 12.01 -22.16 7.92
C ILE A 163 12.11 -23.59 7.37
N ASN A 164 13.32 -24.16 7.39
CA ASN A 164 13.54 -25.58 7.10
C ASN A 164 13.89 -26.28 8.42
N ARG A 165 12.97 -27.03 9.00
CA ARG A 165 13.18 -27.81 10.23
C ARG A 165 12.66 -29.23 10.07
N CYS A 166 13.47 -30.20 10.45
CA CYS A 166 13.03 -31.58 10.60
C CYS A 166 12.44 -31.80 11.99
N PHE A 167 11.21 -32.29 12.05
CA PHE A 167 10.53 -32.68 13.28
C PHE A 167 10.55 -34.21 13.43
N LYS A 168 10.78 -34.69 14.65
CA LYS A 168 10.61 -36.13 14.94
C LYS A 168 9.11 -36.46 14.83
N TYR A 169 8.81 -37.74 14.50
CA TYR A 169 7.41 -38.19 14.35
C TYR A 169 6.56 -37.93 15.61
N GLN A 170 7.17 -37.94 16.79
CA GLN A 170 6.52 -37.62 18.07
C GLN A 170 6.04 -36.16 18.18
N ASP A 171 6.59 -35.25 17.37
CA ASP A 171 6.28 -33.82 17.36
C ASP A 171 5.28 -33.42 16.24
N ALA A 172 4.59 -34.39 15.64
CA ALA A 172 3.64 -34.18 14.55
C ALA A 172 2.54 -33.14 14.89
N GLY A 173 2.09 -33.10 16.17
CA GLY A 173 1.14 -32.11 16.65
C GLY A 173 1.65 -30.64 16.58
N ARG A 174 2.97 -30.45 16.75
CA ARG A 174 3.60 -29.11 16.64
C ARG A 174 3.64 -28.61 15.21
N ILE A 175 3.73 -29.49 14.21
CA ILE A 175 3.66 -29.13 12.79
C ILE A 175 2.31 -28.53 12.46
N GLN A 176 1.24 -29.09 13.02
CA GLN A 176 -0.11 -28.59 12.81
C GLN A 176 -0.30 -27.22 13.46
N LEU A 177 0.26 -27.01 14.65
CA LEU A 177 0.26 -25.73 15.36
C LEU A 177 1.03 -24.64 14.56
N ILE A 178 2.20 -24.97 14.04
CA ILE A 178 3.01 -24.07 13.21
C ILE A 178 2.27 -23.72 11.91
N ARG A 179 1.62 -24.70 11.26
CA ARG A 179 0.77 -24.44 10.09
C ARG A 179 -0.37 -23.48 10.40
N CYS A 180 -1.07 -23.68 11.52
CA CYS A 180 -2.12 -22.75 11.93
C CYS A 180 -1.60 -21.33 12.17
N LEU A 181 -0.45 -21.17 12.84
CA LEU A 181 0.17 -19.88 13.12
C LEU A 181 0.68 -19.16 11.84
N LEU A 182 1.14 -19.92 10.85
CA LEU A 182 1.62 -19.36 9.57
C LEU A 182 0.48 -18.99 8.60
N TYR A 183 -0.73 -19.51 8.81
CA TYR A 183 -1.92 -19.17 8.00
C TYR A 183 -2.80 -18.08 8.62
N THR A 184 -2.51 -17.65 9.84
CA THR A 184 -3.27 -16.62 10.57
C THR A 184 -2.55 -15.28 10.68
N SER A 185 -1.40 -15.13 10.04
CA SER A 185 -0.63 -13.88 9.95
C SER A 185 -0.65 -13.32 8.53
#